data_843f6793dd28f781c3a1f3906de40b47
#
_entry.id   843f6793dd28f781c3a1f3906de40b47
#
_cell.length_a   1.000
_cell.length_b   1.000
_cell.length_c   1.000
_cell.angle_alpha   90.00
_cell.angle_beta   90.00
_cell.angle_gamma   90.00
#
_symmetry.space_group_name_H-M   'P 1'
#
loop_
_entity.id
_entity.type
_entity.pdbx_description
1 polymer ?
#
loop_
_entity_poly.entity_id
_entity_poly.type
_entity_poly.pdbx_seq_one_letter_code
_entity_poly.pdbx_strand_id
1 'polypeptide(L)'
;MNIRKNDTVLIIRGEDAGQRGRVLEVQRKKDRLLVEGLNLMKRHTRPGSRSQSGGIVEREAPIHISNVMPWCEAANAPSRIVMKTLEDGRRVRTWKINGESLDD
;
A
#
# COMPACT_ATOMS: atom_id res chain seq x y z
N MET A 1 -7.04 9.82 1.61
CA MET A 1 -6.01 8.77 1.70
C MET A 1 -4.64 9.38 1.45
N ASN A 2 -3.75 9.27 2.43
CA ASN A 2 -2.40 9.87 2.34
C ASN A 2 -1.32 8.87 1.93
N ILE A 3 -1.73 7.71 1.43
CA ILE A 3 -0.83 6.67 0.94
C ILE A 3 -0.67 6.83 -0.57
N ARG A 4 0.55 6.68 -1.06
CA ARG A 4 0.87 6.78 -2.48
C ARG A 4 1.58 5.53 -2.96
N LYS A 5 1.58 5.33 -4.28
CA LYS A 5 2.35 4.27 -4.93
C LYS A 5 3.80 4.31 -4.46
N ASN A 6 4.37 3.14 -4.22
CA ASN A 6 5.73 2.90 -3.72
C ASN A 6 5.92 3.14 -2.22
N ASP A 7 4.92 3.60 -1.50
CA ASP A 7 5.00 3.65 -0.04
C ASP A 7 5.05 2.23 0.54
N THR A 8 5.70 2.08 1.68
CA THR A 8 5.65 0.84 2.44
C THR A 8 4.51 0.91 3.45
N VAL A 9 3.73 -0.16 3.55
CA VAL A 9 2.61 -0.26 4.48
C VAL A 9 2.69 -1.55 5.30
N LEU A 10 2.10 -1.50 6.48
CA LEU A 10 1.92 -2.67 7.35
C LEU A 10 0.45 -3.07 7.29
N ILE A 11 0.20 -4.36 7.10
CA ILE A 11 -1.17 -4.89 7.17
C ILE A 11 -1.53 -5.07 8.64
N ILE A 12 -2.62 -4.45 9.07
CA ILE A 12 -3.05 -4.46 10.48
C ILE A 12 -4.23 -5.39 10.76
N ARG A 13 -4.94 -5.83 9.72
CA ARG A 13 -6.10 -6.73 9.83
C ARG A 13 -6.12 -7.70 8.68
N GLY A 14 -6.70 -8.89 8.91
CA GLY A 14 -6.86 -9.92 7.91
C GLY A 14 -5.80 -11.00 8.00
N GLU A 15 -5.78 -11.88 7.01
CA GLU A 15 -4.87 -13.03 7.00
C GLU A 15 -3.39 -12.64 6.96
N ASP A 16 -3.07 -11.52 6.34
CA ASP A 16 -1.69 -11.05 6.20
C ASP A 16 -1.27 -10.08 7.29
N ALA A 17 -2.05 -9.95 8.36
CA ALA A 17 -1.74 -9.02 9.45
C ALA A 17 -0.33 -9.25 9.98
N GLY A 18 0.42 -8.16 10.16
CA GLY A 18 1.81 -8.20 10.59
C GLY A 18 2.83 -8.19 9.45
N GLN A 19 2.40 -8.38 8.22
CA GLN A 19 3.30 -8.31 7.07
C GLN A 19 3.37 -6.90 6.50
N ARG A 20 4.52 -6.57 5.92
CA ARG A 20 4.77 -5.30 5.27
C ARG A 20 4.99 -5.49 3.78
N GLY A 21 4.66 -4.48 3.00
CA GLY A 21 4.90 -4.52 1.57
C GLY A 21 4.82 -3.14 0.94
N ARG A 22 5.25 -3.08 -0.31
CA ARG A 22 5.22 -1.85 -1.09
C ARG A 22 3.90 -1.73 -1.84
N VAL A 23 3.34 -0.54 -1.84
CA VAL A 23 2.10 -0.25 -2.57
C VAL A 23 2.39 -0.20 -4.07
N LEU A 24 1.71 -1.06 -4.82
CA LEU A 24 1.83 -1.13 -6.28
C LEU A 24 0.86 -0.16 -6.96
N GLU A 25 -0.34 -0.03 -6.42
CA GLU A 25 -1.39 0.81 -7.00
C GLU A 25 -2.33 1.29 -5.91
N VAL A 26 -2.83 2.51 -6.06
CA VAL A 26 -3.83 3.08 -5.16
C VAL A 26 -5.12 3.30 -5.95
N GLN A 27 -6.20 2.67 -5.50
CA GLN A 27 -7.54 2.78 -6.10
C GLN A 27 -8.39 3.72 -5.24
N ARG A 28 -8.20 5.01 -5.42
CA ARG A 28 -8.80 6.05 -4.55
C ARG A 28 -10.31 6.01 -4.51
N LYS A 29 -10.96 5.78 -5.65
CA LYS A 29 -12.42 5.75 -5.72
C LYS A 29 -13.04 4.63 -4.90
N LYS A 30 -12.32 3.55 -4.69
CA LYS A 30 -12.79 2.37 -3.97
C LYS A 30 -12.18 2.24 -2.58
N ASP A 31 -11.33 3.19 -2.19
CA ASP A 31 -10.59 3.16 -0.92
C ASP A 31 -9.82 1.86 -0.71
N ARG A 32 -9.17 1.39 -1.77
CA ARG A 32 -8.38 0.15 -1.75
C ARG A 32 -7.03 0.38 -2.39
N LEU A 33 -6.11 -0.55 -2.12
CA LEU A 33 -4.79 -0.53 -2.74
C LEU A 33 -4.28 -1.95 -2.95
N LEU A 34 -3.29 -2.07 -3.85
CA LEU A 34 -2.58 -3.32 -4.09
C LEU A 34 -1.22 -3.24 -3.43
N VAL A 35 -0.87 -4.29 -2.68
CA VAL A 35 0.42 -4.38 -1.99
C VAL A 35 1.20 -5.55 -2.55
N GLU A 36 2.44 -5.32 -2.93
CA GLU A 36 3.30 -6.33 -3.55
C GLU A 36 3.42 -7.59 -2.69
N GLY A 37 3.09 -8.73 -3.28
CA GLY A 37 3.22 -10.03 -2.64
C GLY A 37 2.21 -10.35 -1.56
N LEU A 38 1.23 -9.48 -1.31
CA LEU A 38 0.23 -9.68 -0.25
C LEU A 38 -1.18 -9.81 -0.81
N ASN A 39 -2.05 -10.44 -0.02
CA ASN A 39 -3.44 -10.71 -0.38
C ASN A 39 -3.55 -11.42 -1.74
N LEU A 40 -2.70 -12.44 -1.92
CA LEU A 40 -2.62 -13.16 -3.17
C LEU A 40 -3.85 -14.01 -3.39
N MET A 41 -4.42 -13.92 -4.60
CA MET A 41 -5.57 -14.69 -5.03
C MET A 41 -5.20 -15.51 -6.26
N LYS A 42 -5.64 -16.77 -6.27
CA LYS A 42 -5.42 -17.64 -7.42
C LYS A 42 -6.53 -17.44 -8.44
N ARG A 43 -6.17 -17.26 -9.69
CA ARG A 43 -7.11 -17.12 -10.80
C ARG A 43 -6.78 -18.10 -11.90
N HIS A 44 -7.83 -18.69 -12.47
CA HIS A 44 -7.68 -19.51 -13.66
C HIS A 44 -7.57 -18.62 -14.89
N THR A 45 -6.57 -18.88 -15.73
CA THR A 45 -6.40 -18.19 -17.01
C THR A 45 -6.76 -19.15 -18.13
N ARG A 46 -7.45 -18.65 -19.16
CA ARG A 46 -7.80 -19.46 -20.32
C ARG A 46 -6.59 -19.60 -21.25
N PRO A 47 -6.37 -20.80 -21.82
CA PRO A 47 -5.36 -20.96 -22.87
C PRO A 47 -5.63 -19.99 -24.02
N GLY A 48 -4.58 -19.44 -24.60
CA GLY A 48 -4.70 -18.49 -25.69
C GLY A 48 -4.95 -17.04 -25.26
N SER A 49 -5.17 -16.78 -23.98
CA SER A 49 -5.20 -15.41 -23.45
C SER A 49 -3.76 -14.94 -23.18
N ARG A 50 -3.57 -13.95 -22.35
CA ARG A 50 -2.21 -13.44 -22.03
C ARG A 50 -1.28 -14.49 -21.46
N SER A 51 -1.81 -15.52 -20.84
CA SER A 51 -1.05 -16.69 -20.42
C SER A 51 -1.05 -17.71 -21.55
N GLN A 52 0.10 -18.09 -22.04
CA GLN A 52 0.22 -19.01 -23.16
C GLN A 52 -0.22 -20.43 -22.83
N SER A 53 -0.06 -20.85 -21.60
CA SER A 53 -0.37 -22.21 -21.17
C SER A 53 -1.72 -22.35 -20.49
N GLY A 54 -2.37 -21.24 -20.14
CA GLY A 54 -3.52 -21.28 -19.24
C GLY A 54 -3.11 -21.73 -17.83
N GLY A 55 -4.07 -22.03 -16.99
CA GLY A 55 -3.83 -22.55 -15.66
C GLY A 55 -4.12 -21.57 -14.54
N ILE A 56 -3.41 -21.68 -13.42
CA ILE A 56 -3.63 -20.90 -12.21
C ILE A 56 -2.51 -19.88 -12.04
N VAL A 57 -2.90 -18.61 -11.90
CA VAL A 57 -1.97 -17.49 -11.67
C VAL A 57 -2.31 -16.82 -10.35
N GLU A 58 -1.29 -16.58 -9.53
CA GLU A 58 -1.46 -15.81 -8.30
C GLU A 58 -1.24 -14.33 -8.60
N ARG A 59 -2.17 -13.50 -8.13
CA ARG A 59 -2.09 -12.04 -8.25
C ARG A 59 -2.55 -11.39 -6.97
N GLU A 60 -2.00 -10.21 -6.69
CA GLU A 60 -2.44 -9.40 -5.57
C GLU A 60 -3.88 -8.98 -5.78
N ALA A 61 -4.71 -9.14 -4.75
CA ALA A 61 -6.06 -8.61 -4.71
C ALA A 61 -6.09 -7.31 -3.90
N PRO A 62 -7.02 -6.39 -4.20
CA PRO A 62 -7.08 -5.12 -3.47
C PRO A 62 -7.34 -5.31 -1.98
N ILE A 63 -6.70 -4.47 -1.17
CA ILE A 63 -6.86 -4.42 0.28
C ILE A 63 -7.48 -3.07 0.62
N HIS A 64 -8.52 -3.08 1.47
CA HIS A 64 -9.15 -1.83 1.91
C HIS A 64 -8.18 -1.02 2.77
N ILE A 65 -8.22 0.30 2.65
CA ILE A 65 -7.29 1.19 3.37
C ILE A 65 -7.39 1.08 4.89
N SER A 66 -8.55 0.68 5.42
CA SER A 66 -8.73 0.49 6.85
C SER A 66 -7.90 -0.67 7.42
N ASN A 67 -7.40 -1.55 6.55
CA ASN A 67 -6.64 -2.73 6.94
C ASN A 67 -5.13 -2.51 6.84
N VAL A 68 -4.68 -1.31 6.52
CA VAL A 68 -3.26 -1.00 6.38
C VAL A 68 -2.89 0.26 7.14
N MET A 69 -1.62 0.37 7.52
CA MET A 69 -1.05 1.60 8.04
C MET A 69 0.29 1.86 7.36
N PRO A 70 0.60 3.12 7.04
CA PRO A 70 1.91 3.46 6.53
C PRO A 70 3.01 3.06 7.51
N TRP A 71 4.12 2.57 6.99
CA TRP A 71 5.26 2.13 7.79
C TRP A 71 6.35 3.17 7.77
N CYS A 72 6.80 3.60 8.96
CA CYS A 72 7.90 4.55 9.11
C CYS A 72 9.20 3.79 9.41
N GLU A 73 10.10 3.73 8.43
CA GLU A 73 11.38 3.02 8.59
C GLU A 73 12.24 3.64 9.69
N ALA A 74 12.29 4.97 9.76
CA ALA A 74 13.11 5.65 10.76
C ALA A 74 12.68 5.34 12.20
N ALA A 75 11.38 5.15 12.42
CA ALA A 75 10.85 4.82 13.73
C ALA A 75 10.70 3.30 13.93
N ASN A 76 10.89 2.52 12.87
CA ASN A 76 10.67 1.08 12.86
C ASN A 76 9.28 0.71 13.41
N ALA A 77 8.26 1.45 12.97
CA ALA A 77 6.88 1.31 13.46
C ALA A 77 5.89 1.90 12.46
N PRO A 78 4.63 1.43 12.48
CA PRO A 78 3.60 2.09 11.70
C PRO A 78 3.27 3.46 12.31
N SER A 79 2.87 4.40 11.47
CA SER A 79 2.46 5.73 11.90
C SER A 79 1.46 6.31 10.92
N ARG A 80 0.60 7.17 11.43
CA ARG A 80 -0.27 7.97 10.58
C ARG A 80 0.54 9.04 9.87
N ILE A 81 0.06 9.44 8.71
CA ILE A 81 0.63 10.51 7.91
C ILE A 81 -0.23 11.75 8.11
N VAL A 82 0.43 12.87 8.38
CA VAL A 82 -0.22 14.17 8.56
C VAL A 82 0.29 15.11 7.46
N MET A 83 -0.63 15.86 6.85
CA MET A 83 -0.25 16.87 5.87
C MET A 83 0.20 18.14 6.58
N LYS A 84 1.39 18.63 6.23
CA LYS A 84 1.95 19.85 6.78
C LYS A 84 2.14 20.87 5.66
N THR A 85 1.71 22.11 5.90
CA THR A 85 1.93 23.20 4.97
C THR A 85 3.22 23.92 5.33
N LEU A 86 4.13 24.03 4.36
CA LEU A 86 5.40 24.73 4.52
C LEU A 86 5.21 26.24 4.36
N GLU A 87 6.22 27.01 4.74
CA GLU A 87 6.18 28.49 4.64
C GLU A 87 5.95 28.99 3.21
N ASP A 88 6.44 28.23 2.20
CA ASP A 88 6.24 28.57 0.80
C ASP A 88 4.87 28.14 0.24
N GLY A 89 4.00 27.60 1.07
CA GLY A 89 2.66 27.18 0.68
C GLY A 89 2.57 25.73 0.20
N ARG A 90 3.69 25.04 0.02
CA ARG A 90 3.66 23.63 -0.36
C ARG A 90 3.16 22.75 0.77
N ARG A 91 2.42 21.70 0.42
CA ARG A 91 1.96 20.71 1.38
C ARG A 91 2.80 19.44 1.23
N VAL A 92 3.32 18.95 2.34
CA VAL A 92 4.12 17.73 2.39
C VAL A 92 3.52 16.74 3.37
N ARG A 93 3.73 15.46 3.10
CA ARG A 93 3.35 14.41 4.03
C ARG A 93 4.41 14.30 5.12
N THR A 94 3.98 14.23 6.37
CA THR A 94 4.89 14.04 7.50
C THR A 94 4.41 12.88 8.36
N TRP A 95 5.38 12.20 8.98
CA TRP A 95 5.08 11.14 9.93
C TRP A 95 4.63 11.76 11.26
N LYS A 96 3.46 11.32 11.74
CA LYS A 96 2.97 11.80 13.04
C LYS A 96 3.90 11.39 14.18
N ILE A 97 4.52 10.22 14.08
CA ILE A 97 5.35 9.67 15.17
C ILE A 97 6.63 10.48 15.43
N ASN A 98 7.20 11.09 14.39
CA ASN A 98 8.48 11.82 14.55
C ASN A 98 8.52 13.17 13.85
N GLY A 99 7.49 13.54 13.11
CA GLY A 99 7.43 14.83 12.40
C GLY A 99 8.30 14.93 11.15
N GLU A 100 9.00 13.86 10.77
CA GLU A 100 9.83 13.88 9.57
C GLU A 100 9.00 13.82 8.29
N SER A 101 9.49 14.49 7.24
CA SER A 101 8.81 14.48 5.94
C SER A 101 9.04 13.16 5.21
N LEU A 102 7.98 12.66 4.54
CA LEU A 102 8.08 11.53 3.61
C LEU A 102 8.54 11.99 2.22
N ASP A 103 8.22 13.23 1.88
CA ASP A 103 8.43 13.78 0.54
C ASP A 103 9.43 14.93 0.63
N ASP A 104 10.64 14.68 0.26
CA ASP A 104 11.69 15.70 0.24
C ASP A 104 11.80 16.37 -1.12
#